data_4f724c21cb02c54ec857b5ec781aad58
#
_entry.id   4f724c21cb02c54ec857b5ec781aad58
#
_cell.length_a   1.000
_cell.length_b   1.000
_cell.length_c   1.000
_cell.angle_alpha   90.00
_cell.angle_beta   90.00
_cell.angle_gamma   90.00
#
_symmetry.space_group_name_H-M   'P 1'
#
loop_
_entity.id
_entity.type
_entity.pdbx_description
1 polymer ?
#
loop_
_entity_poly.entity_id
_entity_poly.type
_entity_poly.pdbx_seq_one_letter_code
_entity_poly.pdbx_strand_id
1 'polypeptide(L)'
;MLNTKKLASGSVTRSRTAFALIAATLLVGGSVTEASAKSRHRGHHHYHAHHTAKAAGGAWRDANASTGSSSGHSFSGMASFYGNESGSRTASGQRFNQSAMTAAHRSLPFGTRLRVTHGGQSVVVTINDRGPFVRGRVLDLSTGAARAIGLTGAGVGRVTAEVVS
;
A
#
# COMPACT_ATOMS: atom_id res chain seq x y z
N MET A 1 -44.75 49.34 -11.77
CA MET A 1 -43.68 49.28 -12.78
C MET A 1 -42.98 47.94 -12.63
N LEU A 2 -43.30 46.98 -13.50
CA LEU A 2 -42.76 45.61 -13.48
C LEU A 2 -41.50 45.56 -14.34
N ASN A 3 -40.37 45.14 -13.77
CA ASN A 3 -39.12 44.99 -14.50
C ASN A 3 -38.79 43.49 -14.60
N THR A 4 -39.14 42.88 -15.70
CA THR A 4 -38.86 41.50 -16.06
C THR A 4 -37.45 41.43 -16.64
N LYS A 5 -36.48 40.85 -15.92
CA LYS A 5 -35.16 40.50 -16.46
C LYS A 5 -35.21 39.11 -17.09
N LYS A 6 -34.96 39.09 -18.37
CA LYS A 6 -34.88 38.01 -19.33
C LYS A 6 -33.70 37.08 -19.03
N LEU A 7 -33.96 35.80 -18.81
CA LEU A 7 -32.96 34.74 -18.69
C LEU A 7 -32.39 34.39 -20.08
N ALA A 8 -31.09 34.52 -20.24
CA ALA A 8 -30.39 34.08 -21.44
C ALA A 8 -30.01 32.59 -21.28
N SER A 9 -30.60 31.79 -22.17
CA SER A 9 -30.28 30.34 -22.34
C SER A 9 -28.96 30.22 -23.09
N GLY A 10 -27.90 29.75 -22.39
CA GLY A 10 -26.62 29.43 -23.00
C GLY A 10 -26.63 28.00 -23.55
N SER A 11 -26.66 27.91 -24.89
CA SER A 11 -26.50 26.66 -25.62
C SER A 11 -25.07 26.11 -25.48
N VAL A 12 -24.92 24.94 -24.85
CA VAL A 12 -23.63 24.20 -24.76
C VAL A 12 -23.47 23.39 -26.05
N THR A 13 -22.60 23.85 -26.92
CA THR A 13 -22.18 23.14 -28.14
C THR A 13 -21.24 21.99 -27.77
N ARG A 14 -21.72 20.76 -27.90
CA ARG A 14 -20.89 19.55 -27.80
C ARG A 14 -20.04 19.39 -29.06
N SER A 15 -18.74 19.64 -28.94
CA SER A 15 -17.76 19.30 -29.97
C SER A 15 -17.53 17.79 -29.98
N ARG A 16 -17.96 17.12 -31.07
CA ARG A 16 -17.66 15.72 -31.36
C ARG A 16 -16.34 15.68 -32.14
N THR A 17 -15.26 15.35 -31.46
CA THR A 17 -13.97 15.03 -32.13
C THR A 17 -14.01 13.55 -32.55
N ALA A 18 -14.13 13.33 -33.86
CA ALA A 18 -13.99 12.00 -34.46
C ALA A 18 -12.52 11.64 -34.55
N PHE A 19 -12.10 10.57 -33.87
CA PHE A 19 -10.79 9.96 -34.05
C PHE A 19 -10.87 8.93 -35.18
N ALA A 20 -10.18 9.22 -36.29
CA ALA A 20 -9.99 8.31 -37.39
C ALA A 20 -9.01 7.20 -36.99
N LEU A 21 -9.43 5.93 -37.10
CA LEU A 21 -8.61 4.74 -36.97
C LEU A 21 -7.78 4.58 -38.25
N ILE A 22 -6.46 4.66 -38.15
CA ILE A 22 -5.52 4.21 -39.19
C ILE A 22 -5.04 2.82 -38.77
N ALA A 23 -5.55 1.80 -39.46
CA ALA A 23 -5.03 0.45 -39.38
C ALA A 23 -3.80 0.33 -40.31
N ALA A 24 -2.63 0.18 -39.73
CA ALA A 24 -1.43 -0.23 -40.47
C ALA A 24 -1.13 -1.70 -40.14
N THR A 25 -1.49 -2.58 -41.04
CA THR A 25 -1.07 -3.98 -41.07
C THR A 25 0.34 -4.09 -41.63
N LEU A 26 1.33 -4.44 -40.79
CA LEU A 26 2.64 -4.89 -41.21
C LEU A 26 2.80 -6.38 -40.87
N LEU A 27 2.66 -7.21 -41.87
CA LEU A 27 3.06 -8.63 -41.88
C LEU A 27 4.60 -8.66 -41.99
N VAL A 28 5.29 -9.09 -40.94
CA VAL A 28 6.68 -9.53 -41.01
C VAL A 28 6.76 -10.94 -40.43
N GLY A 29 7.00 -11.90 -41.32
CA GLY A 29 7.32 -13.26 -40.95
C GLY A 29 8.69 -13.31 -40.26
N GLY A 30 8.76 -13.98 -39.13
CA GLY A 30 9.99 -14.26 -38.39
C GLY A 30 9.90 -15.66 -37.79
N SER A 31 10.78 -16.51 -38.24
CA SER A 31 11.01 -17.91 -37.93
C SER A 31 11.09 -18.18 -36.42
N VAL A 32 10.30 -19.15 -35.96
CA VAL A 32 10.38 -19.77 -34.62
C VAL A 32 11.66 -20.64 -34.56
N THR A 33 12.63 -20.23 -33.78
CA THR A 33 13.73 -21.11 -33.36
C THR A 33 13.34 -21.73 -32.00
N GLU A 34 13.06 -23.02 -31.99
CA GLU A 34 12.91 -23.83 -30.79
C GLU A 34 14.22 -23.89 -30.01
N ALA A 35 14.28 -23.22 -28.88
CA ALA A 35 15.35 -23.38 -27.92
C ALA A 35 15.05 -24.56 -27.01
N SER A 36 15.62 -25.73 -27.31
CA SER A 36 15.60 -26.91 -26.45
C SER A 36 16.34 -26.64 -25.15
N ALA A 37 15.63 -26.42 -24.06
CA ALA A 37 16.19 -26.26 -22.72
C ALA A 37 16.56 -27.63 -22.16
N LYS A 38 17.83 -27.97 -22.22
CA LYS A 38 18.45 -29.18 -21.62
C LYS A 38 18.43 -29.03 -20.09
N SER A 39 17.54 -29.76 -19.43
CA SER A 39 17.48 -29.91 -17.98
C SER A 39 18.80 -30.51 -17.46
N ARG A 40 19.57 -29.68 -16.73
CA ARG A 40 20.72 -30.19 -15.96
C ARG A 40 20.23 -30.53 -14.56
N HIS A 41 20.06 -31.82 -14.34
CA HIS A 41 19.86 -32.41 -13.02
C HIS A 41 21.12 -32.13 -12.16
N ARG A 42 21.03 -31.22 -11.19
CA ARG A 42 22.09 -30.98 -10.20
C ARG A 42 21.76 -31.77 -8.97
N GLY A 43 22.57 -32.80 -8.71
CA GLY A 43 22.45 -33.67 -7.55
C GLY A 43 22.60 -32.90 -6.23
N HIS A 44 21.71 -33.21 -5.31
CA HIS A 44 21.75 -32.75 -3.93
C HIS A 44 22.83 -33.54 -3.19
N HIS A 45 23.93 -32.88 -2.83
CA HIS A 45 24.85 -33.40 -1.84
C HIS A 45 24.30 -33.05 -0.44
N HIS A 46 23.80 -34.06 0.27
CA HIS A 46 23.49 -33.96 1.68
C HIS A 46 24.79 -33.94 2.48
N TYR A 47 25.16 -32.79 3.02
CA TYR A 47 26.16 -32.68 4.06
C TYR A 47 25.47 -32.76 5.42
N HIS A 48 25.53 -33.94 6.07
CA HIS A 48 25.22 -34.06 7.47
C HIS A 48 26.42 -33.52 8.27
N ALA A 49 26.31 -32.28 8.74
CA ALA A 49 27.22 -31.74 9.72
C ALA A 49 26.63 -31.96 11.11
N HIS A 50 27.10 -32.97 11.82
CA HIS A 50 26.87 -33.13 13.24
C HIS A 50 27.70 -32.07 13.98
N HIS A 51 27.08 -30.98 14.38
CA HIS A 51 27.65 -30.06 15.34
C HIS A 51 27.11 -30.39 16.73
N THR A 52 27.89 -31.12 17.50
CA THR A 52 27.74 -31.25 18.95
C THR A 52 28.01 -29.85 19.56
N ALA A 53 26.98 -29.10 19.83
CA ALA A 53 27.09 -27.85 20.57
C ALA A 53 27.24 -28.15 22.06
N LYS A 54 28.46 -27.96 22.54
CA LYS A 54 28.84 -27.96 23.94
C LYS A 54 28.14 -26.77 24.64
N ALA A 55 27.33 -27.09 25.64
CA ALA A 55 26.68 -26.11 26.48
C ALA A 55 27.72 -25.24 27.21
N ALA A 56 27.84 -23.99 26.86
CA ALA A 56 28.49 -22.97 27.67
C ALA A 56 27.37 -22.11 28.26
N GLY A 57 27.08 -22.32 29.55
CA GLY A 57 26.24 -21.45 30.33
C GLY A 57 26.92 -20.09 30.48
N GLY A 58 26.21 -19.02 30.16
CA GLY A 58 26.65 -17.64 30.25
C GLY A 58 25.44 -16.72 30.38
N ALA A 59 25.09 -16.38 31.57
CA ALA A 59 24.58 -15.15 32.15
C ALA A 59 24.14 -14.05 31.18
N TRP A 60 22.93 -14.16 30.63
CA TRP A 60 22.20 -13.05 29.97
C TRP A 60 20.82 -12.80 30.58
N ARG A 61 20.56 -13.32 31.78
CA ARG A 61 19.19 -13.37 32.30
C ARG A 61 18.82 -12.16 33.19
N ASP A 62 19.72 -11.22 33.40
CA ASP A 62 19.42 -10.12 34.33
C ASP A 62 19.82 -8.76 33.78
N ALA A 63 19.21 -8.33 32.67
CA ALA A 63 19.19 -6.94 32.30
C ALA A 63 18.04 -6.66 31.33
N ASN A 64 16.83 -6.75 31.80
CA ASN A 64 15.72 -5.89 31.38
C ASN A 64 14.40 -6.25 32.10
N ALA A 65 14.38 -6.14 33.40
CA ALA A 65 13.13 -5.92 34.11
C ALA A 65 12.82 -4.42 34.05
N SER A 66 12.57 -3.90 32.87
CA SER A 66 11.94 -2.57 32.65
C SER A 66 10.48 -2.80 32.35
N THR A 67 9.67 -2.64 33.40
CA THR A 67 8.30 -2.12 33.38
C THR A 67 7.59 -2.15 32.03
N GLY A 68 6.59 -3.02 31.92
CA GLY A 68 5.57 -3.14 30.89
C GLY A 68 5.28 -1.96 30.00
N SER A 69 6.08 -1.81 28.96
CA SER A 69 5.62 -1.30 27.69
C SER A 69 5.57 -2.50 26.79
N SER A 70 4.38 -2.92 26.38
CA SER A 70 4.22 -3.75 25.20
C SER A 70 4.99 -3.03 24.09
N SER A 71 6.18 -3.48 23.78
CA SER A 71 6.99 -2.92 22.70
C SER A 71 6.28 -3.24 21.40
N GLY A 72 5.23 -2.49 21.12
CA GLY A 72 4.49 -2.53 19.89
C GLY A 72 5.50 -2.28 18.77
N HIS A 73 5.55 -3.19 17.81
CA HIS A 73 6.39 -3.01 16.65
C HIS A 73 6.10 -1.65 16.03
N SER A 74 7.08 -0.75 16.02
CA SER A 74 6.94 0.60 15.49
C SER A 74 7.84 0.82 14.30
N PHE A 75 7.40 1.63 13.35
CA PHE A 75 8.18 2.04 12.18
C PHE A 75 7.80 3.45 11.75
N SER A 76 8.65 4.09 10.96
CA SER A 76 8.38 5.41 10.40
C SER A 76 8.77 5.46 8.92
N GLY A 77 8.11 6.35 8.18
CA GLY A 77 8.37 6.54 6.76
C GLY A 77 7.38 7.48 6.12
N MET A 78 7.41 7.57 4.80
CA MET A 78 6.44 8.37 4.06
C MET A 78 5.11 7.60 3.92
N ALA A 79 4.02 8.29 4.11
CA ALA A 79 2.68 7.79 3.83
C ALA A 79 1.97 8.68 2.82
N SER A 80 1.09 8.10 2.03
CA SER A 80 0.12 8.79 1.20
C SER A 80 -1.29 8.34 1.55
N PHE A 81 -2.26 8.71 0.76
CA PHE A 81 -3.64 8.24 0.91
C PHE A 81 -4.28 7.96 -0.45
N TYR A 82 -5.36 7.21 -0.44
CA TYR A 82 -6.14 6.83 -1.60
C TYR A 82 -7.64 6.90 -1.31
N GLY A 83 -8.43 7.06 -2.35
CA GLY A 83 -9.87 7.15 -2.31
C GLY A 83 -10.55 6.16 -3.26
N ASN A 84 -11.78 6.45 -3.65
CA ASN A 84 -12.62 5.57 -4.47
C ASN A 84 -12.06 5.28 -5.88
N GLU A 85 -11.07 6.06 -6.33
CA GLU A 85 -10.35 5.84 -7.58
C GLU A 85 -9.49 4.56 -7.57
N SER A 86 -9.16 4.03 -6.39
CA SER A 86 -8.31 2.85 -6.23
C SER A 86 -9.06 1.52 -6.37
N GLY A 87 -10.37 1.56 -6.66
CA GLY A 87 -11.18 0.37 -6.86
C GLY A 87 -12.24 0.15 -5.78
N SER A 88 -13.08 -0.87 -5.97
CA SER A 88 -14.21 -1.17 -5.10
C SER A 88 -13.93 -2.20 -4.00
N ARG A 89 -12.81 -2.92 -4.08
CA ARG A 89 -12.42 -3.96 -3.12
C ARG A 89 -10.96 -3.80 -2.70
N THR A 90 -10.68 -4.11 -1.44
CA THR A 90 -9.34 -4.19 -0.87
C THR A 90 -8.73 -5.57 -1.10
N ALA A 91 -7.42 -5.71 -0.89
CA ALA A 91 -6.73 -7.00 -1.01
C ALA A 91 -7.20 -8.05 0.02
N SER A 92 -7.82 -7.64 1.13
CA SER A 92 -8.49 -8.55 2.07
C SER A 92 -9.86 -9.05 1.59
N GLY A 93 -10.33 -8.59 0.41
CA GLY A 93 -11.64 -8.94 -0.15
C GLY A 93 -12.80 -8.06 0.36
N GLN A 94 -12.56 -7.17 1.30
CA GLN A 94 -13.58 -6.25 1.81
C GLN A 94 -13.96 -5.20 0.77
N ARG A 95 -15.19 -4.69 0.85
CA ARG A 95 -15.58 -3.52 0.08
C ARG A 95 -14.79 -2.30 0.56
N PHE A 96 -14.15 -1.59 -0.37
CA PHE A 96 -13.43 -0.38 -0.03
C PHE A 96 -14.37 0.74 0.42
N ASN A 97 -14.00 1.40 1.50
CA ASN A 97 -14.69 2.59 2.02
C ASN A 97 -13.64 3.65 2.35
N GLN A 98 -13.57 4.70 1.53
CA GLN A 98 -12.60 5.77 1.72
C GLN A 98 -12.74 6.54 3.03
N SER A 99 -13.91 6.49 3.68
CA SER A 99 -14.18 7.18 4.95
C SER A 99 -13.84 6.32 6.18
N ALA A 100 -13.59 5.02 6.00
CA ALA A 100 -13.22 4.11 7.09
C ALA A 100 -11.79 4.39 7.56
N MET A 101 -11.48 4.05 8.83
CA MET A 101 -10.12 4.16 9.39
C MET A 101 -9.32 2.91 9.02
N THR A 102 -8.83 2.86 7.78
CA THR A 102 -8.10 1.73 7.21
C THR A 102 -6.82 2.17 6.52
N ALA A 103 -5.92 1.20 6.28
CA ALA A 103 -4.68 1.45 5.57
C ALA A 103 -4.20 0.21 4.80
N ALA A 104 -3.33 0.45 3.82
CA ALA A 104 -2.58 -0.56 3.09
C ALA A 104 -1.14 -0.63 3.60
N HIS A 105 -0.66 -1.86 3.84
CA HIS A 105 0.74 -2.15 4.17
C HIS A 105 1.22 -3.38 3.41
N ARG A 106 2.53 -3.44 3.08
CA ARG A 106 3.08 -4.49 2.20
C ARG A 106 2.98 -5.88 2.81
N SER A 107 3.26 -6.03 4.10
CA SER A 107 3.46 -7.33 4.73
C SER A 107 2.74 -7.55 6.06
N LEU A 108 2.30 -6.50 6.76
CA LEU A 108 1.56 -6.67 8.02
C LEU A 108 0.30 -7.51 7.78
N PRO A 109 -0.06 -8.41 8.71
CA PRO A 109 -1.29 -9.19 8.63
C PRO A 109 -2.53 -8.31 8.46
N PHE A 110 -3.52 -8.78 7.69
CA PHE A 110 -4.83 -8.11 7.68
C PHE A 110 -5.46 -8.16 9.07
N GLY A 111 -6.12 -7.07 9.46
CA GLY A 111 -6.67 -6.91 10.79
C GLY A 111 -5.72 -6.26 11.79
N THR A 112 -4.41 -6.16 11.52
CA THR A 112 -3.47 -5.45 12.38
C THR A 112 -3.93 -4.01 12.59
N ARG A 113 -3.95 -3.57 13.83
CA ARG A 113 -4.30 -2.18 14.18
C ARG A 113 -3.03 -1.38 14.42
N LEU A 114 -2.95 -0.23 13.75
CA LEU A 114 -1.82 0.70 13.86
C LEU A 114 -2.31 2.05 14.41
N ARG A 115 -1.62 2.57 15.42
CA ARG A 115 -1.67 4.00 15.72
C ARG A 115 -0.74 4.73 14.77
N VAL A 116 -1.27 5.59 13.92
CA VAL A 116 -0.51 6.37 12.94
C VAL A 116 -0.52 7.82 13.38
N THR A 117 0.67 8.42 13.47
CA THR A 117 0.88 9.81 13.91
C THR A 117 1.53 10.63 12.81
N HIS A 118 0.98 11.82 12.54
CA HIS A 118 1.50 12.84 11.64
C HIS A 118 1.27 14.23 12.24
N GLY A 119 2.31 15.09 12.26
CA GLY A 119 2.17 16.48 12.74
C GLY A 119 1.58 16.63 14.14
N GLY A 120 1.80 15.63 15.04
CA GLY A 120 1.25 15.62 16.40
C GLY A 120 -0.19 15.08 16.49
N GLN A 121 -0.86 14.77 15.37
CA GLN A 121 -2.18 14.15 15.35
C GLN A 121 -2.07 12.64 15.11
N SER A 122 -2.93 11.85 15.75
CA SER A 122 -2.89 10.39 15.66
C SER A 122 -4.27 9.81 15.33
N VAL A 123 -4.27 8.70 14.60
CA VAL A 123 -5.46 7.90 14.31
C VAL A 123 -5.13 6.42 14.42
N VAL A 124 -6.08 5.61 14.86
CA VAL A 124 -5.94 4.15 14.81
C VAL A 124 -6.60 3.65 13.53
N VAL A 125 -5.83 2.92 12.72
CA VAL A 125 -6.29 2.33 11.45
C VAL A 125 -6.16 0.82 11.49
N THR A 126 -6.97 0.13 10.68
CA THR A 126 -6.89 -1.32 10.48
C THR A 126 -6.27 -1.61 9.12
N ILE A 127 -5.28 -2.49 9.07
CA ILE A 127 -4.69 -2.97 7.81
C ILE A 127 -5.68 -3.91 7.14
N ASN A 128 -6.17 -3.54 5.96
CA ASN A 128 -7.07 -4.35 5.15
C ASN A 128 -6.69 -4.38 3.66
N ASP A 129 -5.59 -3.72 3.29
CA ASP A 129 -5.15 -3.66 1.91
C ASP A 129 -3.64 -3.87 1.77
N ARG A 130 -3.16 -4.05 0.52
CA ARG A 130 -1.76 -4.24 0.17
C ARG A 130 -1.20 -3.05 -0.58
N GLY A 131 0.05 -2.70 -0.27
CA GLY A 131 0.76 -1.53 -0.77
C GLY A 131 1.39 -0.77 0.40
N PRO A 132 2.00 0.36 0.15
CA PRO A 132 2.32 0.95 -1.14
C PRO A 132 3.39 0.18 -1.92
N PHE A 133 3.27 0.13 -3.26
CA PHE A 133 4.31 -0.46 -4.13
C PHE A 133 5.26 0.60 -4.72
N VAL A 134 5.20 1.81 -4.18
CA VAL A 134 6.08 2.93 -4.52
C VAL A 134 7.25 2.98 -3.54
N ARG A 135 8.47 3.17 -4.04
CA ARG A 135 9.67 3.29 -3.21
C ARG A 135 9.56 4.47 -2.25
N GLY A 136 10.06 4.28 -1.01
CA GLY A 136 10.09 5.32 0.03
C GLY A 136 8.79 5.48 0.80
N ARG A 137 7.66 4.95 0.32
CA ARG A 137 6.41 4.90 1.09
C ARG A 137 6.31 3.59 1.89
N VAL A 138 5.82 3.71 3.11
CA VAL A 138 5.62 2.57 4.04
C VAL A 138 4.14 2.28 4.28
N LEU A 139 3.26 3.26 4.09
CA LEU A 139 1.84 3.16 4.38
C LEU A 139 1.02 3.99 3.38
N ASP A 140 -0.13 3.49 2.96
CA ASP A 140 -1.14 4.27 2.26
C ASP A 140 -2.44 4.24 3.09
N LEU A 141 -2.92 5.42 3.47
CA LEU A 141 -4.10 5.58 4.31
C LEU A 141 -5.37 5.70 3.46
N SER A 142 -6.51 5.32 4.00
CA SER A 142 -7.79 5.78 3.44
C SER A 142 -7.89 7.32 3.54
N THR A 143 -8.69 7.94 2.69
CA THR A 143 -8.92 9.40 2.75
C THR A 143 -9.43 9.85 4.12
N GLY A 144 -10.29 9.06 4.77
CA GLY A 144 -10.80 9.37 6.11
C GLY A 144 -9.71 9.38 7.16
N ALA A 145 -8.84 8.37 7.15
CA ALA A 145 -7.70 8.29 8.07
C ALA A 145 -6.69 9.42 7.84
N ALA A 146 -6.36 9.71 6.57
CA ALA A 146 -5.46 10.81 6.21
C ALA A 146 -6.01 12.18 6.65
N ARG A 147 -7.31 12.38 6.51
CA ARG A 147 -7.97 13.61 6.98
C ARG A 147 -7.89 13.77 8.49
N ALA A 148 -8.07 12.67 9.25
CA ALA A 148 -8.01 12.68 10.70
C ALA A 148 -6.64 13.11 11.28
N ILE A 149 -5.55 12.95 10.51
CA ILE A 149 -4.19 13.37 10.92
C ILE A 149 -3.64 14.53 10.09
N GLY A 150 -4.50 15.23 9.34
CA GLY A 150 -4.12 16.41 8.57
C GLY A 150 -3.22 16.14 7.36
N LEU A 151 -3.09 14.88 6.91
CA LEU A 151 -2.21 14.52 5.80
C LEU A 151 -2.76 14.93 4.43
N THR A 152 -4.08 15.14 4.31
CA THR A 152 -4.73 15.41 3.02
C THR A 152 -4.24 16.69 2.34
N GLY A 153 -3.83 17.69 3.10
CA GLY A 153 -3.30 18.95 2.55
C GLY A 153 -1.92 18.80 1.93
N ALA A 154 -1.11 17.89 2.44
CA ALA A 154 0.25 17.64 1.95
C ALA A 154 0.32 16.55 0.86
N GLY A 155 -0.72 15.72 0.73
CA GLY A 155 -0.75 14.58 -0.20
C GLY A 155 0.13 13.40 0.24
N VAL A 156 1.38 13.69 0.60
CA VAL A 156 2.37 12.73 1.10
C VAL A 156 3.11 13.36 2.29
N GLY A 157 3.32 12.60 3.36
CA GLY A 157 4.00 13.10 4.54
C GLY A 157 4.64 11.99 5.38
N ARG A 158 5.56 12.38 6.26
CA ARG A 158 6.20 11.45 7.19
C ARG A 158 5.23 11.08 8.31
N VAL A 159 5.12 9.81 8.58
CA VAL A 159 4.33 9.27 9.69
C VAL A 159 5.18 8.38 10.57
N THR A 160 4.76 8.22 11.82
CA THR A 160 5.18 7.13 12.72
C THR A 160 3.98 6.23 12.92
N ALA A 161 4.18 4.91 12.80
CA ALA A 161 3.15 3.90 12.99
C ALA A 161 3.60 2.92 14.07
N GLU A 162 2.68 2.59 14.99
CA GLU A 162 2.88 1.68 16.11
C GLU A 162 1.78 0.61 16.10
N VAL A 163 2.15 -0.67 16.20
CA VAL A 163 1.19 -1.76 16.32
C VAL A 163 0.56 -1.70 17.70
N VAL A 164 -0.78 -1.63 17.76
CA VAL A 164 -1.55 -1.55 19.01
C VAL A 164 -2.40 -2.80 19.28
N SER A 165 -2.60 -3.64 18.26
CA SER A 165 -3.19 -4.98 18.39
C SER A 165 -3.18 -5.71 17.04
#